data_bcc3eea359e7af4b944bea79596cf5a5
#
_entry.id   bcc3eea359e7af4b944bea79596cf5a5
#
_cell.length_a   1.000
_cell.length_b   1.000
_cell.length_c   1.000
_cell.angle_alpha   90.00
_cell.angle_beta   90.00
_cell.angle_gamma   90.00
#
_symmetry.space_group_name_H-M   'P 1'
#
loop_
_entity.id
_entity.type
_entity.pdbx_description
1 polymer ?
#
loop_
_entity_poly.entity_id
_entity_poly.type
_entity_poly.pdbx_seq_one_letter_code
_entity_poly.pdbx_strand_id
1 'polypeptide(L)'
;MVEEFKAQEGIDLSKDPMAMQRLKTEAELRKIELSSTASTTISLPYITVAADGPKHLELTLTQAKFNQMTADLVEKTMGPVRQALSDSGLSVNDLNKVLMVGGSSRIPAVQEAVKNLIGKEPFKGINPDECVALGAAYQGGILGGDVENGLLLLDVTPLSLSIETAGGIATKMIERNTTIPTKKTQTFSTYADNQTAVDINVLQGEREFAKDNKQLGMFRLDGIAPAPRGIPQIEVTFDIDANGIVHVSAKDLGTGKEQNITITSSTNMSKDDIDKAVKEAEAFAAEDKKKKDEVDARNAADQMVFQCEKSLNDFGDKVPANDKAEVESKIAAVKEALKGTDIEAIKNASKELEESFQKVATTVYQQAAAAQQAAGGAQGFDPNNMGGMNGMNNGGAQGGSNGGDDVVDAEFTD
;
A
#
# COMPACT_ATOMS: atom_id res chain seq x y z
N MET A 1 12.88 13.96 38.27
CA MET A 1 12.15 14.46 39.47
C MET A 1 11.86 13.33 40.46
N VAL A 2 11.14 12.26 40.09
CA VAL A 2 10.84 11.15 41.05
C VAL A 2 12.12 10.49 41.58
N GLU A 3 13.02 10.12 40.68
CA GLU A 3 14.29 9.47 41.05
C GLU A 3 15.19 10.39 41.91
N GLU A 4 15.22 11.67 41.56
CA GLU A 4 16.01 12.66 42.31
C GLU A 4 15.44 12.86 43.73
N PHE A 5 14.11 12.98 43.86
CA PHE A 5 13.46 13.07 45.17
C PHE A 5 13.70 11.79 46.01
N LYS A 6 13.62 10.63 45.38
CA LYS A 6 13.91 9.36 46.01
C LYS A 6 15.36 9.25 46.49
N ALA A 7 16.29 9.81 45.73
CA ALA A 7 17.71 9.84 46.11
C ALA A 7 17.96 10.78 47.30
N GLN A 8 17.26 11.90 47.36
CA GLN A 8 17.41 12.93 48.43
C GLN A 8 16.68 12.57 49.71
N GLU A 9 15.44 12.13 49.61
CA GLU A 9 14.54 11.91 50.74
C GLU A 9 14.22 10.45 51.03
N GLY A 10 14.66 9.52 50.22
CA GLY A 10 14.36 8.09 50.37
C GLY A 10 12.91 7.69 50.05
N ILE A 11 12.08 8.62 49.60
CA ILE A 11 10.63 8.44 49.38
C ILE A 11 10.33 8.30 47.89
N ASP A 12 9.56 7.28 47.53
CA ASP A 12 9.15 7.00 46.14
C ASP A 12 7.78 7.65 45.84
N LEU A 13 7.78 8.83 45.23
CA LEU A 13 6.59 9.57 44.85
C LEU A 13 5.75 8.89 43.75
N SER A 14 6.29 7.89 43.04
CA SER A 14 5.53 7.21 41.98
C SER A 14 4.29 6.47 42.50
N LYS A 15 4.26 6.18 43.78
CA LYS A 15 3.14 5.50 44.47
C LYS A 15 2.04 6.43 44.95
N ASP A 16 2.25 7.75 44.90
CA ASP A 16 1.30 8.76 45.28
C ASP A 16 0.69 9.44 44.04
N PRO A 17 -0.58 9.14 43.68
CA PRO A 17 -1.23 9.72 42.51
C PRO A 17 -1.32 11.26 42.55
N MET A 18 -1.48 11.86 43.73
CA MET A 18 -1.57 13.31 43.88
C MET A 18 -0.20 13.97 43.65
N ALA A 19 0.86 13.41 44.24
CA ALA A 19 2.21 13.86 44.01
C ALA A 19 2.59 13.73 42.53
N MET A 20 2.26 12.59 41.89
CA MET A 20 2.51 12.35 40.46
C MET A 20 1.78 13.35 39.55
N GLN A 21 0.53 13.72 39.87
CA GLN A 21 -0.20 14.72 39.08
C GLN A 21 0.47 16.09 39.20
N ARG A 22 0.87 16.50 40.40
CA ARG A 22 1.61 17.76 40.60
C ARG A 22 2.98 17.77 39.87
N LEU A 23 3.71 16.66 39.93
CA LEU A 23 4.96 16.49 39.20
C LEU A 23 4.79 16.61 37.68
N LYS A 24 3.74 16.01 37.10
CA LYS A 24 3.43 16.10 35.66
C LYS A 24 3.12 17.54 35.26
N THR A 25 2.26 18.23 36.02
CA THR A 25 1.89 19.62 35.72
C THR A 25 3.11 20.53 35.81
N GLU A 26 3.93 20.39 36.84
CA GLU A 26 5.13 21.20 37.00
C GLU A 26 6.18 20.89 35.91
N ALA A 27 6.35 19.62 35.55
CA ALA A 27 7.25 19.23 34.46
C ALA A 27 6.87 19.87 33.13
N GLU A 28 5.58 19.95 32.82
CA GLU A 28 5.08 20.59 31.60
C GLU A 28 5.33 22.09 31.62
N LEU A 29 5.01 22.77 32.72
CA LEU A 29 5.27 24.21 32.88
C LEU A 29 6.77 24.53 32.69
N ARG A 30 7.66 23.76 33.34
CA ARG A 30 9.11 23.98 33.22
C ARG A 30 9.64 23.61 31.83
N LYS A 31 9.10 22.62 31.17
CA LYS A 31 9.40 22.31 29.77
C LYS A 31 9.09 23.51 28.87
N ILE A 32 7.93 24.12 29.03
CA ILE A 32 7.52 25.29 28.24
C ILE A 32 8.46 26.47 28.53
N GLU A 33 8.75 26.75 29.79
CA GLU A 33 9.64 27.84 30.21
C GLU A 33 11.06 27.69 29.65
N LEU A 34 11.62 26.47 29.65
CA LEU A 34 12.94 26.17 29.10
C LEU A 34 13.04 26.35 27.56
N SER A 35 11.93 26.55 26.86
CA SER A 35 11.97 26.93 25.45
C SER A 35 12.42 28.40 25.26
N SER A 36 12.35 29.23 26.30
CA SER A 36 12.70 30.65 26.26
C SER A 36 13.79 31.04 27.26
N THR A 37 14.11 30.18 28.24
CA THR A 37 15.09 30.45 29.30
C THR A 37 16.20 29.42 29.33
N ALA A 38 17.39 29.80 29.78
CA ALA A 38 18.53 28.89 29.91
C ALA A 38 18.40 27.92 31.10
N SER A 39 17.62 28.30 32.12
CA SER A 39 17.37 27.48 33.32
C SER A 39 16.05 27.84 33.97
N THR A 40 15.50 26.92 34.72
CA THR A 40 14.27 27.07 35.51
C THR A 40 14.40 26.38 36.84
N THR A 41 13.62 26.81 37.84
CA THR A 41 13.53 26.19 39.16
C THR A 41 12.21 25.45 39.28
N ILE A 42 12.26 24.17 39.58
CA ILE A 42 11.13 23.33 39.95
C ILE A 42 10.95 23.48 41.46
N SER A 43 9.81 23.97 41.89
CA SER A 43 9.49 24.13 43.33
C SER A 43 8.11 23.58 43.62
N LEU A 44 8.08 22.46 44.35
CA LEU A 44 6.83 21.81 44.79
C LEU A 44 6.83 21.69 46.33
N PRO A 45 6.34 22.73 47.01
CA PRO A 45 6.22 22.69 48.44
C PRO A 45 5.17 21.67 48.87
N TYR A 46 5.40 21.01 50.00
CA TYR A 46 4.48 20.02 50.57
C TYR A 46 4.07 18.94 49.57
N ILE A 47 5.08 18.37 48.89
CA ILE A 47 4.83 17.34 47.86
C ILE A 47 4.37 16.04 48.51
N THR A 48 4.85 15.74 49.72
CA THR A 48 4.46 14.58 50.51
C THR A 48 4.71 14.86 52.01
N VAL A 49 4.24 13.98 52.87
CA VAL A 49 4.46 14.04 54.31
C VAL A 49 5.16 12.75 54.77
N ALA A 50 6.27 12.91 55.48
CA ALA A 50 7.01 11.81 56.11
C ALA A 50 6.86 11.84 57.62
N ALA A 51 7.42 10.82 58.31
CA ALA A 51 7.34 10.76 59.78
C ALA A 51 8.01 11.94 60.47
N ASP A 52 8.99 12.57 59.88
CA ASP A 52 9.74 13.74 60.32
C ASP A 52 9.17 15.08 59.85
N GLY A 53 8.02 15.05 59.14
CA GLY A 53 7.32 16.26 58.68
C GLY A 53 7.08 16.36 57.20
N PRO A 54 6.57 17.52 56.76
CA PRO A 54 6.31 17.75 55.33
C PRO A 54 7.60 17.87 54.54
N LYS A 55 7.59 17.31 53.35
CA LYS A 55 8.72 17.32 52.39
C LYS A 55 8.44 18.21 51.19
N HIS A 56 9.50 18.83 50.65
CA HIS A 56 9.46 19.76 49.55
C HIS A 56 10.39 19.25 48.45
N LEU A 57 10.00 19.45 47.19
CA LEU A 57 10.93 19.20 46.07
C LEU A 57 11.40 20.55 45.51
N GLU A 58 12.71 20.74 45.51
CA GLU A 58 13.34 21.93 44.92
C GLU A 58 14.52 21.50 44.06
N LEU A 59 14.42 21.77 42.76
CA LEU A 59 15.42 21.35 41.76
C LEU A 59 15.64 22.48 40.75
N THR A 60 16.90 22.66 40.31
CA THR A 60 17.21 23.54 39.16
C THR A 60 17.44 22.67 37.94
N LEU A 61 16.74 22.99 36.85
CA LEU A 61 16.88 22.31 35.54
C LEU A 61 17.37 23.30 34.51
N THR A 62 18.47 22.98 33.83
CA THR A 62 18.99 23.76 32.71
C THR A 62 18.45 23.26 31.39
N GLN A 63 18.33 24.16 30.38
CA GLN A 63 17.96 23.80 29.02
C GLN A 63 18.91 22.74 28.44
N ALA A 64 20.23 22.87 28.69
CA ALA A 64 21.21 21.87 28.22
C ALA A 64 20.95 20.48 28.80
N LYS A 65 20.63 20.40 30.12
CA LYS A 65 20.28 19.12 30.76
C LYS A 65 18.98 18.54 30.22
N PHE A 66 17.97 19.41 30.02
CA PHE A 66 16.69 19.00 29.42
C PHE A 66 16.91 18.46 27.99
N ASN A 67 17.67 19.15 27.14
CA ASN A 67 17.98 18.70 25.79
C ASN A 67 18.74 17.35 25.79
N GLN A 68 19.68 17.17 26.72
CA GLN A 68 20.37 15.88 26.89
C GLN A 68 19.42 14.74 27.24
N MET A 69 18.45 15.00 28.13
CA MET A 69 17.47 13.99 28.58
C MET A 69 16.44 13.62 27.51
N THR A 70 16.20 14.49 26.55
CA THR A 70 15.18 14.35 25.49
C THR A 70 15.77 14.16 24.10
N ALA A 71 17.10 14.03 23.98
CA ALA A 71 17.77 13.94 22.70
C ALA A 71 17.30 12.74 21.85
N ASP A 72 17.04 11.60 22.48
CA ASP A 72 16.52 10.40 21.83
C ASP A 72 15.09 10.62 21.26
N LEU A 73 14.26 11.41 21.95
CA LEU A 73 12.92 11.76 21.48
C LEU A 73 12.99 12.68 20.26
N VAL A 74 13.89 13.68 20.28
CA VAL A 74 14.13 14.58 19.14
C VAL A 74 14.62 13.78 17.94
N GLU A 75 15.61 12.88 18.11
CA GLU A 75 16.10 12.07 16.99
C GLU A 75 15.03 11.14 16.42
N LYS A 76 14.18 10.56 17.24
CA LYS A 76 13.03 9.75 16.76
C LYS A 76 12.09 10.53 15.86
N THR A 77 11.97 11.86 16.00
CA THR A 77 11.15 12.69 15.11
C THR A 77 11.79 12.88 13.73
N MET A 78 13.10 12.74 13.61
CA MET A 78 13.83 12.94 12.35
C MET A 78 13.68 11.75 11.39
N GLY A 79 13.39 10.55 11.89
CA GLY A 79 13.11 9.36 11.07
C GLY A 79 11.96 9.61 10.07
N PRO A 80 10.74 9.94 10.54
CA PRO A 80 9.61 10.28 9.67
C PRO A 80 9.88 11.45 8.70
N VAL A 81 10.68 12.44 9.08
CA VAL A 81 11.06 13.56 8.20
C VAL A 81 11.91 13.07 7.04
N ARG A 82 12.93 12.24 7.31
CA ARG A 82 13.78 11.63 6.27
C ARG A 82 12.96 10.74 5.35
N GLN A 83 12.04 9.95 5.91
CA GLN A 83 11.16 9.08 5.14
C GLN A 83 10.25 9.88 4.21
N ALA A 84 9.61 10.94 4.70
CA ALA A 84 8.75 11.81 3.90
C ALA A 84 9.51 12.47 2.74
N LEU A 85 10.76 12.92 2.97
CA LEU A 85 11.62 13.44 1.91
C LEU A 85 11.97 12.37 0.87
N SER A 86 12.31 11.16 1.31
CA SER A 86 12.59 10.03 0.43
C SER A 86 11.38 9.66 -0.43
N ASP A 87 10.20 9.54 0.19
CA ASP A 87 8.95 9.16 -0.49
C ASP A 87 8.50 10.22 -1.51
N SER A 88 8.78 11.50 -1.24
CA SER A 88 8.43 12.60 -2.16
C SER A 88 9.31 12.66 -3.41
N GLY A 89 10.47 12.00 -3.42
CA GLY A 89 11.47 12.10 -4.48
C GLY A 89 12.13 13.49 -4.58
N LEU A 90 11.84 14.41 -3.64
CA LEU A 90 12.39 15.75 -3.62
C LEU A 90 13.69 15.82 -2.82
N SER A 91 14.61 16.66 -3.26
CA SER A 91 15.77 17.05 -2.46
C SER A 91 15.43 18.19 -1.49
N VAL A 92 16.24 18.38 -0.45
CA VAL A 92 16.08 19.51 0.49
C VAL A 92 16.16 20.88 -0.21
N ASN A 93 16.83 20.95 -1.38
CA ASN A 93 16.94 22.18 -2.16
C ASN A 93 15.64 22.55 -2.87
N ASP A 94 14.81 21.56 -3.20
CA ASP A 94 13.54 21.75 -3.90
C ASP A 94 12.43 22.27 -2.97
N LEU A 95 12.66 22.20 -1.63
CA LEU A 95 11.71 22.71 -0.65
C LEU A 95 11.71 24.25 -0.64
N ASN A 96 10.55 24.84 -0.93
CA ASN A 96 10.38 26.29 -0.89
C ASN A 96 10.35 26.83 0.55
N LYS A 97 9.59 26.18 1.44
CA LYS A 97 9.43 26.56 2.84
C LYS A 97 9.25 25.32 3.72
N VAL A 98 9.69 25.42 4.96
CA VAL A 98 9.47 24.42 6.01
C VAL A 98 8.62 25.05 7.09
N LEU A 99 7.43 24.52 7.30
CA LEU A 99 6.49 25.02 8.29
C LEU A 99 6.55 24.14 9.56
N MET A 100 6.65 24.80 10.70
CA MET A 100 6.62 24.14 12.01
C MET A 100 5.22 24.27 12.59
N VAL A 101 4.55 23.14 12.81
CA VAL A 101 3.16 23.08 13.27
C VAL A 101 3.07 22.25 14.55
N GLY A 102 2.17 22.65 15.46
CA GLY A 102 1.95 22.03 16.77
C GLY A 102 2.88 22.55 17.87
N GLY A 103 2.43 22.50 19.11
CA GLY A 103 3.13 23.09 20.28
C GLY A 103 4.53 22.54 20.50
N SER A 104 4.79 21.25 20.23
CA SER A 104 6.14 20.66 20.37
C SER A 104 7.16 21.22 19.39
N SER A 105 6.72 21.79 18.27
CA SER A 105 7.62 22.48 17.31
C SER A 105 8.21 23.77 17.83
N ARG A 106 7.74 24.28 18.98
CA ARG A 106 8.31 25.41 19.69
C ARG A 106 9.61 25.07 20.44
N ILE A 107 9.88 23.80 20.68
CA ILE A 107 11.09 23.33 21.38
C ILE A 107 12.33 23.68 20.53
N PRO A 108 13.29 24.47 21.06
CA PRO A 108 14.47 24.88 20.28
C PRO A 108 15.26 23.72 19.69
N ALA A 109 15.44 22.64 20.45
CA ALA A 109 16.16 21.45 19.98
C ALA A 109 15.50 20.79 18.77
N VAL A 110 14.16 20.80 18.68
CA VAL A 110 13.42 20.28 17.51
C VAL A 110 13.62 21.19 16.30
N GLN A 111 13.54 22.52 16.49
CA GLN A 111 13.80 23.49 15.41
C GLN A 111 15.22 23.36 14.86
N GLU A 112 16.20 23.21 15.74
CA GLU A 112 17.60 23.04 15.37
C GLU A 112 17.84 21.72 14.62
N ALA A 113 17.24 20.63 15.08
CA ALA A 113 17.35 19.35 14.39
C ALA A 113 16.77 19.39 12.97
N VAL A 114 15.60 20.03 12.78
CA VAL A 114 14.99 20.24 11.45
C VAL A 114 15.88 21.14 10.59
N LYS A 115 16.38 22.26 11.14
CA LYS A 115 17.29 23.17 10.43
C LYS A 115 18.55 22.44 9.97
N ASN A 116 19.16 21.64 10.84
CA ASN A 116 20.38 20.89 10.52
C ASN A 116 20.15 19.84 9.43
N LEU A 117 18.98 19.19 9.43
CA LEU A 117 18.62 18.20 8.42
C LEU A 117 18.37 18.84 7.04
N ILE A 118 17.68 19.99 7.01
CA ILE A 118 17.18 20.61 5.78
C ILE A 118 18.13 21.73 5.28
N GLY A 119 19.00 22.25 6.15
CA GLY A 119 19.93 23.34 5.80
C GLY A 119 19.26 24.71 5.66
N LYS A 120 17.97 24.84 5.99
CA LYS A 120 17.19 26.08 5.89
C LYS A 120 16.51 26.40 7.22
N GLU A 121 16.38 27.69 7.55
CA GLU A 121 15.59 28.12 8.72
C GLU A 121 14.10 27.76 8.50
N PRO A 122 13.45 27.13 9.48
CA PRO A 122 12.01 26.96 9.46
C PRO A 122 11.28 28.32 9.42
N PHE A 123 10.20 28.38 8.63
CA PHE A 123 9.39 29.59 8.51
C PHE A 123 8.60 29.85 9.79
N LYS A 124 8.73 31.06 10.34
CA LYS A 124 8.16 31.48 11.64
C LYS A 124 6.92 32.38 11.51
N GLY A 125 6.40 32.58 10.31
CA GLY A 125 5.29 33.50 10.04
C GLY A 125 3.89 32.96 10.38
N ILE A 126 3.78 31.75 10.91
CA ILE A 126 2.51 31.11 11.30
C ILE A 126 2.62 30.71 12.76
N ASN A 127 1.53 30.97 13.53
CA ASN A 127 1.43 30.46 14.89
C ASN A 127 1.26 28.93 14.86
N PRO A 128 2.20 28.14 15.41
CA PRO A 128 2.15 26.69 15.36
C PRO A 128 0.91 26.08 16.04
N ASP A 129 0.35 26.75 17.04
CA ASP A 129 -0.79 26.24 17.80
C ASP A 129 -2.12 26.51 17.09
N GLU A 130 -2.20 27.55 16.26
CA GLU A 130 -3.42 27.98 15.57
C GLU A 130 -3.48 27.52 14.11
N CYS A 131 -2.39 27.03 13.56
CA CYS A 131 -2.25 26.70 12.13
C CYS A 131 -3.35 25.74 11.64
N VAL A 132 -3.66 24.70 12.41
CA VAL A 132 -4.69 23.71 12.05
C VAL A 132 -6.10 24.34 12.11
N ALA A 133 -6.40 25.14 13.14
CA ALA A 133 -7.69 25.81 13.27
C ALA A 133 -7.92 26.83 12.16
N LEU A 134 -6.88 27.60 11.79
CA LEU A 134 -6.93 28.55 10.67
C LEU A 134 -7.13 27.83 9.34
N GLY A 135 -6.43 26.71 9.12
CA GLY A 135 -6.60 25.89 7.93
C GLY A 135 -8.00 25.31 7.81
N ALA A 136 -8.56 24.81 8.91
CA ALA A 136 -9.93 24.29 8.95
C ALA A 136 -10.97 25.39 8.67
N ALA A 137 -10.78 26.58 9.23
CA ALA A 137 -11.66 27.74 8.98
C ALA A 137 -11.59 28.17 7.52
N TYR A 138 -10.39 28.20 6.92
CA TYR A 138 -10.19 28.54 5.51
C TYR A 138 -10.88 27.52 4.59
N GLN A 139 -10.68 26.22 4.84
CA GLN A 139 -11.35 25.16 4.09
C GLN A 139 -12.87 25.20 4.26
N GLY A 140 -13.37 25.51 5.47
CA GLY A 140 -14.80 25.73 5.70
C GLY A 140 -15.37 26.88 4.85
N GLY A 141 -14.62 27.98 4.73
CA GLY A 141 -15.00 29.12 3.89
C GLY A 141 -15.04 28.75 2.39
N ILE A 142 -14.11 27.92 1.90
CA ILE A 142 -14.12 27.41 0.53
C ILE A 142 -15.39 26.56 0.29
N LEU A 143 -15.67 25.61 1.18
CA LEU A 143 -16.85 24.73 1.07
C LEU A 143 -18.17 25.48 1.21
N GLY A 144 -18.17 26.57 1.99
CA GLY A 144 -19.32 27.48 2.14
C GLY A 144 -19.51 28.45 0.98
N GLY A 145 -18.54 28.57 0.09
CA GLY A 145 -18.57 29.54 -1.02
C GLY A 145 -18.17 30.98 -0.62
N ASP A 146 -17.68 31.17 0.61
CA ASP A 146 -17.26 32.50 1.12
C ASP A 146 -15.85 32.91 0.61
N VAL A 147 -15.07 31.94 0.15
CA VAL A 147 -13.71 32.16 -0.36
C VAL A 147 -13.64 31.74 -1.82
N GLU A 148 -13.46 32.70 -2.71
CA GLU A 148 -13.20 32.45 -4.13
C GLU A 148 -11.74 32.06 -4.37
N ASN A 149 -11.49 31.18 -5.36
CA ASN A 149 -10.16 30.66 -5.71
C ASN A 149 -9.47 29.90 -4.58
N GLY A 150 -10.22 28.96 -4.01
CA GLY A 150 -9.72 28.13 -2.91
C GLY A 150 -8.51 27.30 -3.27
N LEU A 151 -7.67 27.07 -2.26
CA LEU A 151 -6.63 26.06 -2.30
C LEU A 151 -7.26 24.68 -2.49
N LEU A 152 -6.78 23.92 -3.48
CA LEU A 152 -7.17 22.52 -3.63
C LEU A 152 -6.48 21.70 -2.53
N LEU A 153 -7.27 21.13 -1.61
CA LEU A 153 -6.78 20.18 -0.63
C LEU A 153 -6.90 18.77 -1.21
N LEU A 154 -5.77 18.13 -1.39
CA LEU A 154 -5.69 16.72 -1.80
C LEU A 154 -5.14 15.91 -0.63
N ASP A 155 -5.83 14.82 -0.31
CA ASP A 155 -5.37 13.84 0.65
C ASP A 155 -4.80 12.62 -0.07
N VAL A 156 -4.19 11.69 0.65
CA VAL A 156 -3.60 10.48 0.10
C VAL A 156 -3.98 9.26 0.92
N THR A 157 -3.96 8.10 0.26
CA THR A 157 -4.14 6.82 0.94
C THR A 157 -2.93 6.52 1.85
N PRO A 158 -3.12 6.20 3.13
CA PRO A 158 -2.01 5.94 4.06
C PRO A 158 -1.31 4.60 3.81
N LEU A 159 -2.04 3.62 3.29
CA LEU A 159 -1.59 2.27 2.94
C LEU A 159 -2.24 1.82 1.64
N SER A 160 -1.60 0.87 0.97
CA SER A 160 -2.13 0.24 -0.24
C SER A 160 -3.43 -0.51 0.05
N LEU A 161 -4.35 -0.47 -0.91
CA LEU A 161 -5.58 -1.26 -0.93
C LEU A 161 -5.44 -2.36 -1.96
N SER A 162 -5.81 -3.57 -1.59
CA SER A 162 -5.67 -4.76 -2.41
C SER A 162 -6.85 -5.70 -2.28
N ILE A 163 -6.94 -6.67 -3.17
CA ILE A 163 -7.83 -7.82 -3.04
C ILE A 163 -7.02 -9.10 -2.95
N GLU A 164 -7.58 -10.10 -2.28
CA GLU A 164 -7.02 -11.44 -2.27
C GLU A 164 -7.26 -12.13 -3.61
N THR A 165 -6.20 -12.67 -4.19
CA THR A 165 -6.23 -13.45 -5.43
C THR A 165 -5.69 -14.87 -5.24
N ALA A 166 -5.63 -15.65 -6.30
CA ALA A 166 -5.21 -17.04 -6.27
C ALA A 166 -3.86 -17.24 -5.55
N GLY A 167 -3.82 -18.20 -4.62
CA GLY A 167 -2.64 -18.48 -3.81
C GLY A 167 -2.52 -17.59 -2.57
N GLY A 168 -3.57 -16.83 -2.20
CA GLY A 168 -3.58 -15.95 -1.03
C GLY A 168 -2.73 -14.69 -1.20
N ILE A 169 -2.50 -14.27 -2.45
CA ILE A 169 -1.71 -13.07 -2.78
C ILE A 169 -2.59 -11.82 -2.62
N ALA A 170 -2.02 -10.76 -2.05
CA ALA A 170 -2.63 -9.44 -2.00
C ALA A 170 -2.29 -8.66 -3.28
N THR A 171 -3.20 -8.69 -4.26
CA THR A 171 -3.04 -7.94 -5.51
C THR A 171 -3.44 -6.48 -5.30
N LYS A 172 -2.46 -5.58 -5.41
CA LYS A 172 -2.66 -4.14 -5.17
C LYS A 172 -3.53 -3.51 -6.26
N MET A 173 -4.58 -2.83 -5.82
CA MET A 173 -5.48 -2.04 -6.66
C MET A 173 -5.12 -0.55 -6.61
N ILE A 174 -4.93 -0.03 -5.41
CA ILE A 174 -4.52 1.36 -5.16
C ILE A 174 -3.30 1.33 -4.27
N GLU A 175 -2.23 1.95 -4.68
CA GLU A 175 -0.99 1.99 -3.90
C GLU A 175 -1.05 3.06 -2.80
N ARG A 176 -0.25 2.89 -1.75
CA ARG A 176 -0.08 3.92 -0.72
C ARG A 176 0.38 5.24 -1.33
N ASN A 177 0.05 6.35 -0.68
CA ASN A 177 0.34 7.71 -1.13
C ASN A 177 -0.34 8.08 -2.47
N THR A 178 -1.35 7.33 -2.91
CA THR A 178 -2.19 7.73 -4.05
C THR A 178 -3.12 8.85 -3.61
N THR A 179 -3.13 9.95 -4.37
CA THR A 179 -4.01 11.10 -4.14
C THR A 179 -5.47 10.70 -4.26
N ILE A 180 -6.32 11.18 -3.35
CA ILE A 180 -7.77 10.98 -3.37
C ILE A 180 -8.49 12.31 -3.66
N PRO A 181 -9.66 12.29 -4.34
CA PRO A 181 -10.42 11.10 -4.78
C PRO A 181 -9.73 10.34 -5.91
N THR A 182 -9.91 9.01 -5.97
CA THR A 182 -9.32 8.17 -7.01
C THR A 182 -10.18 6.94 -7.30
N LYS A 183 -10.13 6.49 -8.56
CA LYS A 183 -10.84 5.30 -9.01
C LYS A 183 -9.91 4.41 -9.80
N LYS A 184 -9.92 3.11 -9.51
CA LYS A 184 -9.15 2.09 -10.21
C LYS A 184 -10.03 0.89 -10.50
N THR A 185 -9.92 0.39 -11.72
CA THR A 185 -10.67 -0.78 -12.19
C THR A 185 -9.71 -1.79 -12.80
N GLN A 186 -9.91 -3.07 -12.47
CA GLN A 186 -9.13 -4.17 -13.04
C GLN A 186 -10.02 -5.40 -13.22
N THR A 187 -9.81 -6.12 -14.32
CA THR A 187 -10.55 -7.35 -14.62
C THR A 187 -9.80 -8.57 -14.11
N PHE A 188 -10.52 -9.42 -13.38
CA PHE A 188 -10.07 -10.70 -12.86
C PHE A 188 -10.89 -11.82 -13.48
N SER A 189 -10.52 -13.07 -13.17
CA SER A 189 -11.25 -14.24 -13.63
C SER A 189 -11.39 -15.29 -12.54
N THR A 190 -12.19 -16.36 -12.83
CA THR A 190 -12.35 -17.49 -11.93
C THR A 190 -11.10 -18.36 -11.89
N TYR A 191 -10.81 -18.92 -10.72
CA TYR A 191 -9.68 -19.81 -10.48
C TYR A 191 -10.03 -21.30 -10.71
N ALA A 192 -11.30 -21.68 -10.54
CA ALA A 192 -11.77 -23.05 -10.70
C ALA A 192 -12.80 -23.16 -11.83
N ASP A 193 -12.87 -24.37 -12.44
CA ASP A 193 -13.88 -24.68 -13.45
C ASP A 193 -15.28 -24.66 -12.86
N ASN A 194 -16.24 -24.14 -13.62
CA ASN A 194 -17.65 -24.06 -13.23
C ASN A 194 -17.88 -23.28 -11.92
N GLN A 195 -17.00 -22.34 -11.59
CA GLN A 195 -17.13 -21.49 -10.41
C GLN A 195 -18.26 -20.48 -10.64
N THR A 196 -19.32 -20.57 -9.84
CA THR A 196 -20.53 -19.74 -9.96
C THR A 196 -20.55 -18.54 -9.02
N ALA A 197 -19.54 -18.39 -8.17
CA ALA A 197 -19.40 -17.30 -7.23
C ALA A 197 -17.92 -17.00 -6.93
N VAL A 198 -17.64 -15.76 -6.57
CA VAL A 198 -16.31 -15.31 -6.08
C VAL A 198 -16.47 -14.51 -4.81
N ASP A 199 -15.59 -14.74 -3.86
CA ASP A 199 -15.48 -13.93 -2.65
C ASP A 199 -14.43 -12.84 -2.88
N ILE A 200 -14.81 -11.59 -2.70
CA ILE A 200 -13.93 -10.41 -2.82
C ILE A 200 -13.52 -10.01 -1.42
N ASN A 201 -12.30 -10.34 -1.04
CA ASN A 201 -11.68 -9.98 0.23
C ASN A 201 -10.88 -8.69 0.05
N VAL A 202 -11.34 -7.60 0.65
CA VAL A 202 -10.73 -6.26 0.56
C VAL A 202 -9.73 -6.09 1.69
N LEU A 203 -8.50 -5.74 1.35
CA LEU A 203 -7.36 -5.70 2.25
C LEU A 203 -6.68 -4.32 2.25
N GLN A 204 -6.05 -3.99 3.36
CA GLN A 204 -5.22 -2.80 3.52
C GLN A 204 -3.87 -3.17 4.13
N GLY A 205 -2.78 -2.75 3.49
CA GLY A 205 -1.42 -3.00 3.96
C GLY A 205 -0.42 -3.17 2.82
N GLU A 206 0.85 -3.41 3.19
CA GLU A 206 1.96 -3.47 2.26
C GLU A 206 2.54 -4.87 2.06
N ARG A 207 2.03 -5.88 2.79
CA ARG A 207 2.51 -7.26 2.68
C ARG A 207 1.98 -7.94 1.41
N GLU A 208 2.77 -8.87 0.87
CA GLU A 208 2.43 -9.56 -0.39
C GLU A 208 1.32 -10.63 -0.21
N PHE A 209 1.05 -11.08 1.02
CA PHE A 209 0.03 -12.09 1.30
C PHE A 209 -1.18 -11.51 2.03
N ALA A 210 -2.37 -11.96 1.64
CA ALA A 210 -3.65 -11.52 2.20
C ALA A 210 -3.72 -11.67 3.72
N LYS A 211 -3.26 -12.80 4.25
CA LYS A 211 -3.25 -13.12 5.69
C LYS A 211 -2.41 -12.18 6.55
N ASP A 212 -1.43 -11.49 5.94
CA ASP A 212 -0.50 -10.61 6.62
C ASP A 212 -0.90 -9.14 6.51
N ASN A 213 -2.04 -8.85 5.86
CA ASN A 213 -2.65 -7.53 5.72
C ASN A 213 -3.94 -7.43 6.54
N LYS A 214 -4.38 -6.20 6.80
CA LYS A 214 -5.64 -5.93 7.50
C LYS A 214 -6.83 -6.14 6.56
N GLN A 215 -7.75 -7.04 6.92
CA GLN A 215 -9.02 -7.17 6.21
C GLN A 215 -9.93 -5.98 6.54
N LEU A 216 -10.39 -5.27 5.51
CA LEU A 216 -11.33 -4.16 5.62
C LEU A 216 -12.78 -4.60 5.49
N GLY A 217 -13.01 -5.62 4.66
CA GLY A 217 -14.33 -6.18 4.42
C GLY A 217 -14.27 -7.32 3.42
N MET A 218 -15.37 -8.04 3.31
CA MET A 218 -15.54 -9.12 2.35
C MET A 218 -16.98 -9.14 1.85
N PHE A 219 -17.15 -9.38 0.56
CA PHE A 219 -18.47 -9.59 -0.05
C PHE A 219 -18.37 -10.64 -1.13
N ARG A 220 -19.52 -11.22 -1.50
CA ARG A 220 -19.63 -12.31 -2.44
C ARG A 220 -20.41 -11.91 -3.67
N LEU A 221 -19.83 -12.13 -4.84
CA LEU A 221 -20.50 -12.01 -6.13
C LEU A 221 -20.98 -13.39 -6.56
N ASP A 222 -22.29 -13.61 -6.57
CA ASP A 222 -22.94 -14.85 -6.97
C ASP A 222 -23.55 -14.77 -8.37
N GLY A 223 -23.77 -15.94 -8.97
CA GLY A 223 -24.51 -16.08 -10.22
C GLY A 223 -23.68 -15.81 -11.45
N ILE A 224 -22.39 -16.06 -11.37
CA ILE A 224 -21.49 -16.18 -12.51
C ILE A 224 -21.92 -17.42 -13.33
N ALA A 225 -21.98 -17.29 -14.65
CA ALA A 225 -22.31 -18.41 -15.52
C ALA A 225 -21.23 -19.50 -15.40
N PRO A 226 -21.61 -20.80 -15.24
CA PRO A 226 -20.63 -21.88 -15.23
C PRO A 226 -19.83 -21.90 -16.53
N ALA A 227 -18.52 -21.83 -16.40
CA ALA A 227 -17.58 -21.83 -17.52
C ALA A 227 -16.22 -22.40 -17.06
N PRO A 228 -15.33 -22.80 -17.97
CA PRO A 228 -13.96 -23.12 -17.62
C PRO A 228 -13.29 -21.94 -16.91
N ARG A 229 -12.38 -22.24 -15.98
CA ARG A 229 -11.56 -21.22 -15.29
C ARG A 229 -10.88 -20.30 -16.28
N GLY A 230 -10.75 -19.02 -15.93
CA GLY A 230 -10.13 -18.01 -16.79
C GLY A 230 -11.04 -17.42 -17.87
N ILE A 231 -12.26 -17.94 -18.08
CA ILE A 231 -13.22 -17.43 -19.08
C ILE A 231 -14.11 -16.31 -18.51
N PRO A 232 -14.74 -16.46 -17.33
CA PRO A 232 -15.54 -15.37 -16.76
C PRO A 232 -14.68 -14.12 -16.53
N GLN A 233 -15.23 -12.96 -16.85
CA GLN A 233 -14.56 -11.67 -16.64
C GLN A 233 -15.26 -10.91 -15.51
N ILE A 234 -14.54 -10.72 -14.41
CA ILE A 234 -15.04 -10.06 -13.21
C ILE A 234 -14.29 -8.74 -13.07
N GLU A 235 -15.00 -7.66 -13.36
CA GLU A 235 -14.47 -6.30 -13.20
C GLU A 235 -14.59 -5.88 -11.75
N VAL A 236 -13.44 -5.61 -11.09
CA VAL A 236 -13.38 -5.08 -9.73
C VAL A 236 -12.97 -3.63 -9.77
N THR A 237 -13.78 -2.78 -9.16
CA THR A 237 -13.56 -1.34 -9.10
C THR A 237 -13.40 -0.89 -7.65
N PHE A 238 -12.34 -0.16 -7.37
CA PHE A 238 -12.12 0.59 -6.14
C PHE A 238 -12.36 2.07 -6.45
N ASP A 239 -13.22 2.71 -5.67
CA ASP A 239 -13.58 4.12 -5.79
C ASP A 239 -13.45 4.76 -4.40
N ILE A 240 -12.52 5.69 -4.24
CA ILE A 240 -12.28 6.42 -2.99
C ILE A 240 -12.73 7.85 -3.19
N ASP A 241 -13.69 8.28 -2.39
CA ASP A 241 -14.19 9.66 -2.44
C ASP A 241 -13.23 10.66 -1.77
N ALA A 242 -13.55 11.95 -1.85
CA ALA A 242 -12.78 13.03 -1.23
C ALA A 242 -12.73 12.96 0.32
N ASN A 243 -13.60 12.17 0.94
CA ASN A 243 -13.64 11.97 2.40
C ASN A 243 -12.86 10.72 2.83
N GLY A 244 -12.26 9.99 1.86
CA GLY A 244 -11.55 8.75 2.13
C GLY A 244 -12.45 7.52 2.33
N ILE A 245 -13.73 7.61 1.96
CA ILE A 245 -14.65 6.48 2.00
C ILE A 245 -14.37 5.58 0.79
N VAL A 246 -14.15 4.30 1.05
CA VAL A 246 -13.79 3.31 0.03
C VAL A 246 -15.04 2.55 -0.40
N HIS A 247 -15.40 2.65 -1.66
CA HIS A 247 -16.44 1.86 -2.32
C HIS A 247 -15.76 0.80 -3.19
N VAL A 248 -16.09 -0.46 -2.98
CA VAL A 248 -15.58 -1.56 -3.80
C VAL A 248 -16.73 -2.28 -4.44
N SER A 249 -16.72 -2.39 -5.76
CA SER A 249 -17.71 -3.17 -6.53
C SER A 249 -17.04 -4.26 -7.35
N ALA A 250 -17.76 -5.35 -7.56
CA ALA A 250 -17.37 -6.43 -8.45
C ALA A 250 -18.55 -6.75 -9.38
N LYS A 251 -18.28 -6.79 -10.69
CA LYS A 251 -19.27 -7.02 -11.74
C LYS A 251 -18.83 -8.14 -12.67
N ASP A 252 -19.65 -9.13 -12.84
CA ASP A 252 -19.48 -10.14 -13.90
C ASP A 252 -19.92 -9.53 -15.24
N LEU A 253 -18.99 -9.36 -16.16
CA LEU A 253 -19.26 -8.78 -17.47
C LEU A 253 -20.10 -9.69 -18.36
N GLY A 254 -20.10 -11.00 -18.11
CA GLY A 254 -20.89 -11.97 -18.85
C GLY A 254 -22.38 -11.96 -18.51
N THR A 255 -22.72 -11.89 -17.21
CA THR A 255 -24.12 -11.93 -16.72
C THR A 255 -24.65 -10.52 -16.37
N GLY A 256 -23.76 -9.54 -16.22
CA GLY A 256 -24.09 -8.20 -15.77
C GLY A 256 -24.40 -8.10 -14.27
N LYS A 257 -24.26 -9.18 -13.50
CA LYS A 257 -24.48 -9.17 -12.05
C LYS A 257 -23.39 -8.40 -11.35
N GLU A 258 -23.78 -7.63 -10.34
CA GLU A 258 -22.89 -6.76 -9.58
C GLU A 258 -23.18 -6.86 -8.09
N GLN A 259 -22.15 -6.77 -7.29
CA GLN A 259 -22.19 -6.62 -5.83
C GLN A 259 -21.17 -5.58 -5.38
N ASN A 260 -21.43 -4.95 -4.25
CA ASN A 260 -20.55 -3.93 -3.72
C ASN A 260 -20.51 -3.91 -2.20
N ILE A 261 -19.49 -3.26 -1.66
CA ILE A 261 -19.36 -2.92 -0.24
C ILE A 261 -18.87 -1.49 -0.09
N THR A 262 -19.36 -0.82 0.94
CA THR A 262 -18.87 0.50 1.35
C THR A 262 -18.16 0.39 2.70
N ILE A 263 -16.92 0.85 2.75
CA ILE A 263 -16.06 0.73 3.93
C ILE A 263 -15.88 2.12 4.52
N THR A 264 -16.61 2.40 5.62
CA THR A 264 -16.68 3.74 6.24
C THR A 264 -15.83 3.91 7.49
N SER A 265 -15.47 2.84 8.19
CA SER A 265 -14.89 2.92 9.55
C SER A 265 -13.59 2.16 9.78
N SER A 266 -13.17 1.33 8.86
CA SER A 266 -11.98 0.48 9.03
C SER A 266 -10.67 1.09 8.51
N THR A 267 -10.73 2.22 7.80
CA THR A 267 -9.56 2.93 7.26
C THR A 267 -8.81 3.74 8.33
N ASN A 268 -9.45 4.00 9.49
CA ASN A 268 -8.82 4.71 10.59
C ASN A 268 -7.88 3.78 11.37
N MET A 269 -6.73 3.49 10.82
CA MET A 269 -5.61 2.93 11.57
C MET A 269 -4.93 4.06 12.34
N SER A 270 -4.47 3.75 13.57
CA SER A 270 -3.61 4.71 14.27
C SER A 270 -2.30 4.89 13.50
N LYS A 271 -1.66 6.04 13.67
CA LYS A 271 -0.35 6.30 13.05
C LYS A 271 0.66 5.22 13.42
N ASP A 272 0.65 4.76 14.67
CA ASP A 272 1.54 3.70 15.15
C ASP A 272 1.29 2.36 14.43
N ASP A 273 0.01 2.05 14.14
CA ASP A 273 -0.34 0.83 13.39
C ASP A 273 0.08 0.94 11.92
N ILE A 274 -0.04 2.12 11.30
CA ILE A 274 0.42 2.37 9.94
C ILE A 274 1.95 2.22 9.87
N ASP A 275 2.67 2.89 10.76
CA ASP A 275 4.14 2.83 10.83
C ASP A 275 4.63 1.39 11.11
N LYS A 276 3.90 0.64 11.93
CA LYS A 276 4.17 -0.76 12.20
C LYS A 276 3.98 -1.62 10.96
N ALA A 277 2.86 -1.47 10.27
CA ALA A 277 2.55 -2.21 9.04
C ALA A 277 3.61 -1.96 7.94
N VAL A 278 4.06 -0.71 7.76
CA VAL A 278 5.11 -0.36 6.80
C VAL A 278 6.45 -1.00 7.20
N LYS A 279 6.86 -0.88 8.45
CA LYS A 279 8.13 -1.47 8.93
C LYS A 279 8.13 -3.00 8.86
N GLU A 280 7.01 -3.64 9.19
CA GLU A 280 6.87 -5.09 9.04
C GLU A 280 6.97 -5.50 7.57
N ALA A 281 6.31 -4.77 6.66
CA ALA A 281 6.42 -5.03 5.24
C ALA A 281 7.86 -4.89 4.72
N GLU A 282 8.58 -3.85 5.13
CA GLU A 282 9.99 -3.65 4.78
C GLU A 282 10.88 -4.78 5.34
N ALA A 283 10.67 -5.19 6.60
CA ALA A 283 11.45 -6.24 7.24
C ALA A 283 11.27 -7.62 6.56
N PHE A 284 10.07 -7.91 6.06
CA PHE A 284 9.75 -9.19 5.43
C PHE A 284 9.75 -9.14 3.89
N ALA A 285 10.04 -7.98 3.27
CA ALA A 285 9.93 -7.77 1.83
C ALA A 285 10.69 -8.84 1.00
N ALA A 286 11.90 -9.19 1.40
CA ALA A 286 12.72 -10.18 0.68
C ALA A 286 12.16 -11.60 0.80
N GLU A 287 11.66 -11.97 1.98
CA GLU A 287 11.05 -13.28 2.24
C GLU A 287 9.69 -13.40 1.53
N ASP A 288 8.85 -12.38 1.65
CA ASP A 288 7.55 -12.32 1.01
C ASP A 288 7.68 -12.37 -0.52
N LYS A 289 8.62 -11.61 -1.09
CA LYS A 289 8.89 -11.65 -2.52
C LYS A 289 9.27 -13.04 -3.00
N LYS A 290 10.15 -13.73 -2.27
CA LYS A 290 10.55 -15.10 -2.62
C LYS A 290 9.36 -16.06 -2.58
N LYS A 291 8.52 -15.98 -1.54
CA LYS A 291 7.32 -16.80 -1.42
C LYS A 291 6.29 -16.47 -2.51
N LYS A 292 6.13 -15.19 -2.84
CA LYS A 292 5.25 -14.76 -3.93
C LYS A 292 5.72 -15.28 -5.28
N ASP A 293 7.01 -15.13 -5.59
CA ASP A 293 7.62 -15.66 -6.83
C ASP A 293 7.38 -17.19 -6.96
N GLU A 294 7.37 -17.91 -5.82
CA GLU A 294 7.02 -19.33 -5.77
C GLU A 294 5.55 -19.58 -6.11
N VAL A 295 4.64 -18.85 -5.49
CA VAL A 295 3.19 -18.97 -5.73
C VAL A 295 2.85 -18.57 -7.16
N ASP A 296 3.43 -17.48 -7.65
CA ASP A 296 3.22 -16.99 -9.02
C ASP A 296 3.73 -18.01 -10.06
N ALA A 297 4.90 -18.62 -9.84
CA ALA A 297 5.42 -19.68 -10.70
C ALA A 297 4.52 -20.91 -10.74
N ARG A 298 3.95 -21.31 -9.59
CA ARG A 298 3.00 -22.42 -9.51
C ARG A 298 1.69 -22.12 -10.23
N ASN A 299 1.13 -20.94 -10.00
CA ASN A 299 -0.12 -20.51 -10.63
C ASN A 299 0.04 -20.41 -12.15
N ALA A 300 1.16 -19.83 -12.63
CA ALA A 300 1.47 -19.74 -14.05
C ALA A 300 1.63 -21.14 -14.70
N ALA A 301 2.34 -22.05 -14.03
CA ALA A 301 2.52 -23.43 -14.51
C ALA A 301 1.20 -24.18 -14.61
N ASP A 302 0.32 -24.06 -13.58
CA ASP A 302 -1.00 -24.72 -13.58
C ASP A 302 -1.93 -24.13 -14.66
N GLN A 303 -1.87 -22.81 -14.87
CA GLN A 303 -2.62 -22.15 -15.94
C GLN A 303 -2.13 -22.58 -17.32
N MET A 304 -0.81 -22.70 -17.51
CA MET A 304 -0.21 -23.17 -18.76
C MET A 304 -0.63 -24.61 -19.08
N VAL A 305 -0.58 -25.52 -18.11
CA VAL A 305 -1.07 -26.91 -18.25
C VAL A 305 -2.51 -26.91 -18.74
N PHE A 306 -3.38 -26.15 -18.07
CA PHE A 306 -4.78 -26.06 -18.45
C PHE A 306 -5.00 -25.55 -19.88
N GLN A 307 -4.29 -24.48 -20.26
CA GLN A 307 -4.38 -23.92 -21.61
C GLN A 307 -3.90 -24.91 -22.68
N CYS A 308 -2.78 -25.60 -22.42
CA CYS A 308 -2.24 -26.59 -23.35
C CYS A 308 -3.22 -27.79 -23.50
N GLU A 309 -3.79 -28.33 -22.40
CA GLU A 309 -4.78 -29.42 -22.46
C GLU A 309 -6.04 -29.00 -23.23
N LYS A 310 -6.55 -27.79 -22.97
CA LYS A 310 -7.71 -27.26 -23.69
C LYS A 310 -7.42 -27.10 -25.17
N SER A 311 -6.30 -26.48 -25.51
CA SER A 311 -5.93 -26.26 -26.92
C SER A 311 -5.68 -27.56 -27.68
N LEU A 312 -5.07 -28.57 -27.03
CA LEU A 312 -4.92 -29.91 -27.65
C LEU A 312 -6.26 -30.56 -27.95
N ASN A 313 -7.23 -30.39 -27.06
CA ASN A 313 -8.62 -30.89 -27.28
C ASN A 313 -9.31 -30.12 -28.42
N ASP A 314 -9.15 -28.80 -28.46
CA ASP A 314 -9.77 -27.94 -29.48
C ASP A 314 -9.15 -28.15 -30.87
N PHE A 315 -7.85 -28.43 -30.96
CA PHE A 315 -7.20 -28.78 -32.20
C PHE A 315 -7.54 -30.18 -32.73
N GLY A 316 -7.86 -31.12 -31.82
CA GLY A 316 -8.26 -32.47 -32.14
C GLY A 316 -7.28 -33.21 -33.07
N ASP A 317 -7.83 -33.79 -34.15
CA ASP A 317 -7.02 -34.57 -35.14
C ASP A 317 -6.09 -33.74 -36.03
N LYS A 318 -6.10 -32.40 -35.87
CA LYS A 318 -5.20 -31.51 -36.65
C LYS A 318 -3.78 -31.50 -36.09
N VAL A 319 -3.57 -32.02 -34.88
CA VAL A 319 -2.23 -32.15 -34.28
C VAL A 319 -1.63 -33.51 -34.66
N PRO A 320 -0.42 -33.56 -35.23
CA PRO A 320 0.27 -34.82 -35.48
C PRO A 320 0.41 -35.64 -34.19
N ALA A 321 0.20 -36.95 -34.29
CA ALA A 321 0.17 -37.85 -33.12
C ALA A 321 1.46 -37.80 -32.27
N ASN A 322 2.64 -37.63 -32.95
CA ASN A 322 3.93 -37.53 -32.27
C ASN A 322 4.05 -36.21 -31.49
N ASP A 323 3.61 -35.08 -32.07
CA ASP A 323 3.65 -33.76 -31.43
C ASP A 323 2.69 -33.69 -30.26
N LYS A 324 1.49 -34.32 -30.40
CA LYS A 324 0.53 -34.44 -29.32
C LYS A 324 1.09 -35.24 -28.14
N ALA A 325 1.71 -36.38 -28.39
CA ALA A 325 2.34 -37.20 -27.36
C ALA A 325 3.52 -36.49 -26.68
N GLU A 326 4.30 -35.70 -27.41
CA GLU A 326 5.37 -34.86 -26.81
C GLU A 326 4.80 -33.84 -25.83
N VAL A 327 3.79 -33.05 -26.23
CA VAL A 327 3.14 -32.06 -25.35
C VAL A 327 2.47 -32.71 -24.15
N GLU A 328 1.77 -33.83 -24.32
CA GLU A 328 1.17 -34.58 -23.23
C GLU A 328 2.20 -35.07 -22.19
N SER A 329 3.38 -35.51 -22.68
CA SER A 329 4.52 -35.89 -21.82
C SER A 329 5.04 -34.68 -21.02
N LYS A 330 5.16 -33.49 -21.65
CA LYS A 330 5.60 -32.27 -20.98
C LYS A 330 4.55 -31.78 -19.99
N ILE A 331 3.27 -31.87 -20.28
CA ILE A 331 2.17 -31.62 -19.34
C ILE A 331 2.32 -32.50 -18.09
N ALA A 332 2.56 -33.81 -18.30
CA ALA A 332 2.77 -34.72 -17.18
C ALA A 332 3.98 -34.34 -16.33
N ALA A 333 5.07 -33.91 -16.96
CA ALA A 333 6.28 -33.45 -16.26
C ALA A 333 6.01 -32.18 -15.41
N VAL A 334 5.27 -31.20 -15.93
CA VAL A 334 4.87 -30.01 -15.17
C VAL A 334 3.97 -30.40 -13.99
N LYS A 335 2.98 -31.26 -14.21
CA LYS A 335 2.09 -31.75 -13.13
C LYS A 335 2.85 -32.49 -12.02
N GLU A 336 3.91 -33.21 -12.37
CA GLU A 336 4.75 -33.88 -11.38
C GLU A 336 5.62 -32.87 -10.62
N ALA A 337 6.23 -31.90 -11.33
CA ALA A 337 7.00 -30.83 -10.71
C ALA A 337 6.15 -29.99 -9.73
N LEU A 338 4.87 -29.74 -10.05
CA LEU A 338 3.93 -29.03 -9.20
C LEU A 338 3.62 -29.74 -7.85
N LYS A 339 3.85 -31.06 -7.76
CA LYS A 339 3.73 -31.80 -6.49
C LYS A 339 4.93 -31.57 -5.57
N GLY A 340 6.06 -31.18 -6.13
CA GLY A 340 7.31 -30.90 -5.39
C GLY A 340 7.34 -29.47 -4.85
N THR A 341 8.48 -29.13 -4.22
CA THR A 341 8.76 -27.79 -3.66
C THR A 341 9.87 -27.05 -4.43
N ASP A 342 10.42 -27.67 -5.46
CA ASP A 342 11.53 -27.10 -6.25
C ASP A 342 10.97 -26.16 -7.35
N ILE A 343 11.13 -24.85 -7.13
CA ILE A 343 10.64 -23.81 -8.03
C ILE A 343 11.38 -23.83 -9.38
N GLU A 344 12.69 -24.11 -9.36
CA GLU A 344 13.47 -24.17 -10.59
C GLU A 344 13.06 -25.37 -11.46
N ALA A 345 12.71 -26.50 -10.83
CA ALA A 345 12.14 -27.64 -11.54
C ALA A 345 10.80 -27.27 -12.21
N ILE A 346 9.92 -26.52 -11.50
CA ILE A 346 8.63 -26.06 -12.03
C ILE A 346 8.85 -25.12 -13.22
N LYS A 347 9.73 -24.12 -13.09
CA LYS A 347 10.03 -23.15 -14.16
C LYS A 347 10.62 -23.83 -15.40
N ASN A 348 11.56 -24.76 -15.20
CA ASN A 348 12.19 -25.49 -16.29
C ASN A 348 11.18 -26.38 -17.04
N ALA A 349 10.37 -27.15 -16.31
CA ALA A 349 9.34 -27.96 -16.91
C ALA A 349 8.27 -27.14 -17.66
N SER A 350 7.90 -25.97 -17.11
CA SER A 350 6.97 -25.04 -17.75
C SER A 350 7.54 -24.49 -19.05
N LYS A 351 8.81 -24.10 -19.05
CA LYS A 351 9.51 -23.61 -20.25
C LYS A 351 9.56 -24.67 -21.35
N GLU A 352 9.88 -25.91 -20.97
CA GLU A 352 9.92 -27.02 -21.94
C GLU A 352 8.52 -27.31 -22.53
N LEU A 353 7.45 -27.19 -21.70
CA LEU A 353 6.07 -27.32 -22.17
C LEU A 353 5.71 -26.19 -23.14
N GLU A 354 6.07 -24.94 -22.81
CA GLU A 354 5.85 -23.79 -23.68
C GLU A 354 6.52 -23.96 -25.06
N GLU A 355 7.80 -24.35 -25.07
CA GLU A 355 8.54 -24.59 -26.29
C GLU A 355 7.93 -25.73 -27.17
N SER A 356 7.49 -26.82 -26.54
CA SER A 356 6.81 -27.92 -27.26
C SER A 356 5.45 -27.47 -27.78
N PHE A 357 4.70 -26.71 -26.99
CA PHE A 357 3.38 -26.22 -27.42
C PHE A 357 3.48 -25.20 -28.57
N GLN A 358 4.47 -24.31 -28.57
CA GLN A 358 4.69 -23.36 -29.64
C GLN A 358 4.99 -24.08 -30.99
N LYS A 359 5.71 -25.21 -30.96
CA LYS A 359 5.93 -26.02 -32.16
C LYS A 359 4.61 -26.57 -32.72
N VAL A 360 3.77 -27.13 -31.85
CA VAL A 360 2.43 -27.63 -32.21
C VAL A 360 1.56 -26.52 -32.81
N ALA A 361 1.50 -25.37 -32.14
CA ALA A 361 0.73 -24.23 -32.62
C ALA A 361 1.20 -23.77 -34.01
N THR A 362 2.51 -23.71 -34.24
CA THR A 362 3.10 -23.36 -35.55
C THR A 362 2.74 -24.39 -36.62
N THR A 363 2.82 -25.68 -36.30
CA THR A 363 2.50 -26.77 -37.24
C THR A 363 1.01 -26.74 -37.63
N VAL A 364 0.12 -26.60 -36.68
CA VAL A 364 -1.33 -26.50 -36.92
C VAL A 364 -1.66 -25.25 -37.75
N TYR A 365 -0.98 -24.13 -37.49
CA TYR A 365 -1.18 -22.90 -38.25
C TYR A 365 -0.71 -23.04 -39.70
N GLN A 366 0.43 -23.67 -39.93
CA GLN A 366 0.97 -23.93 -41.28
C GLN A 366 0.07 -24.91 -42.07
N GLN A 367 -0.47 -25.94 -41.41
CA GLN A 367 -1.42 -26.89 -42.06
C GLN A 367 -2.73 -26.20 -42.41
N ALA A 368 -3.27 -25.32 -41.52
CA ALA A 368 -4.47 -24.56 -41.81
C ALA A 368 -4.28 -23.57 -42.97
N ALA A 369 -3.12 -22.90 -43.05
CA ALA A 369 -2.77 -22.02 -44.14
C ALA A 369 -2.60 -22.75 -45.47
N ALA A 370 -1.94 -23.94 -45.46
CA ALA A 370 -1.79 -24.79 -46.64
C ALA A 370 -3.13 -25.34 -47.14
N ALA A 371 -4.03 -25.74 -46.25
CA ALA A 371 -5.38 -26.20 -46.59
C ALA A 371 -6.22 -25.07 -47.22
N GLN A 372 -6.10 -23.83 -46.76
CA GLN A 372 -6.77 -22.67 -47.34
C GLN A 372 -6.24 -22.33 -48.72
N GLN A 373 -4.93 -22.43 -48.96
CA GLN A 373 -4.33 -22.22 -50.29
C GLN A 373 -4.78 -23.33 -51.27
N ALA A 374 -4.92 -24.58 -50.83
CA ALA A 374 -5.40 -25.66 -51.64
C ALA A 374 -6.91 -25.62 -52.00
N ALA A 375 -7.71 -24.91 -51.18
CA ALA A 375 -9.17 -24.76 -51.37
C ALA A 375 -9.57 -23.57 -52.26
N GLY A 376 -8.64 -22.82 -52.85
CA GLY A 376 -8.90 -21.84 -53.92
C GLY A 376 -9.84 -20.69 -53.58
N GLY A 377 -9.85 -20.20 -52.37
CA GLY A 377 -10.74 -19.12 -51.89
C GLY A 377 -10.00 -17.92 -51.36
N ALA A 378 -9.87 -16.87 -52.16
CA ALA A 378 -9.44 -15.55 -51.73
C ALA A 378 -10.58 -14.88 -50.94
N GLN A 379 -10.64 -15.04 -49.62
CA GLN A 379 -11.37 -14.16 -48.70
C GLN A 379 -10.50 -13.93 -47.49
N GLY A 380 -10.19 -12.65 -47.23
CA GLY A 380 -9.24 -12.19 -46.25
C GLY A 380 -9.51 -12.73 -44.84
N PHE A 381 -8.55 -13.45 -44.34
CA PHE A 381 -8.46 -13.84 -42.95
C PHE A 381 -7.89 -12.66 -42.17
N ASP A 382 -8.71 -12.09 -41.26
CA ASP A 382 -8.26 -11.03 -40.35
C ASP A 382 -7.55 -11.68 -39.14
N PRO A 383 -6.22 -11.48 -39.01
CA PRO A 383 -5.46 -12.04 -37.89
C PRO A 383 -5.83 -11.47 -36.54
N ASN A 384 -6.64 -10.37 -36.48
CA ASN A 384 -7.03 -9.70 -35.23
C ASN A 384 -8.24 -10.33 -34.53
N ASN A 385 -8.88 -11.33 -35.09
CA ASN A 385 -10.06 -11.99 -34.47
C ASN A 385 -9.71 -13.23 -33.64
N MET A 386 -8.43 -13.55 -33.42
CA MET A 386 -7.99 -14.55 -32.43
C MET A 386 -7.53 -13.86 -31.13
N GLY A 387 -8.48 -13.26 -30.43
CA GLY A 387 -8.29 -12.55 -29.16
C GLY A 387 -7.96 -13.42 -27.95
N GLY A 388 -7.01 -14.39 -28.08
CA GLY A 388 -6.59 -15.24 -26.98
C GLY A 388 -5.09 -15.48 -26.84
N MET A 389 -4.28 -15.10 -27.83
CA MET A 389 -2.87 -15.50 -27.87
C MET A 389 -1.85 -14.36 -27.64
N ASN A 390 -2.30 -13.12 -27.41
CA ASN A 390 -1.39 -11.97 -27.27
C ASN A 390 -1.08 -11.58 -25.81
N GLY A 391 -1.42 -12.43 -24.83
CA GLY A 391 -1.16 -12.22 -23.41
C GLY A 391 0.13 -12.81 -22.86
N MET A 392 0.93 -13.51 -23.67
CA MET A 392 2.10 -14.27 -23.16
C MET A 392 3.46 -13.56 -23.28
N ASN A 393 3.52 -12.30 -23.68
CA ASN A 393 4.83 -11.63 -23.74
C ASN A 393 4.74 -10.16 -23.34
N ASN A 394 4.80 -9.84 -22.06
CA ASN A 394 5.48 -8.65 -21.54
C ASN A 394 5.52 -8.61 -20.01
N GLY A 395 6.52 -9.24 -19.44
CA GLY A 395 6.99 -9.03 -18.07
C GLY A 395 8.50 -8.78 -18.10
N GLY A 396 8.94 -7.69 -18.70
CA GLY A 396 10.34 -7.29 -18.73
C GLY A 396 10.44 -5.78 -18.77
N ALA A 397 10.87 -5.23 -17.63
CA ALA A 397 11.17 -3.82 -17.49
C ALA A 397 12.25 -3.35 -18.47
N GLN A 398 11.96 -2.29 -19.25
CA GLN A 398 12.99 -1.33 -19.64
C GLN A 398 12.35 0.02 -19.96
N GLY A 399 12.85 1.07 -19.28
CA GLY A 399 12.44 2.43 -19.50
C GLY A 399 12.90 2.97 -20.86
N GLY A 400 12.13 3.93 -21.36
CA GLY A 400 12.45 4.68 -22.55
C GLY A 400 11.42 5.80 -22.74
N SER A 401 11.84 7.01 -22.41
CA SER A 401 11.12 8.25 -22.65
C SER A 401 10.81 8.44 -24.13
N ASN A 402 9.59 8.84 -24.46
CA ASN A 402 9.40 9.90 -25.47
C ASN A 402 8.01 10.53 -25.33
N GLY A 403 8.02 11.85 -25.34
CA GLY A 403 6.85 12.69 -25.19
C GLY A 403 5.97 12.71 -26.44
N GLY A 404 4.75 13.08 -26.23
CA GLY A 404 3.74 13.38 -27.22
C GLY A 404 2.51 13.93 -26.52
N ASP A 405 2.39 15.24 -26.53
CA ASP A 405 1.21 15.99 -26.09
C ASP A 405 -0.04 15.52 -26.81
N ASP A 406 -1.09 15.18 -26.07
CA ASP A 406 -2.47 15.34 -26.54
C ASP A 406 -3.31 15.87 -25.38
N VAL A 407 -3.42 17.19 -25.37
CA VAL A 407 -4.37 17.94 -24.56
C VAL A 407 -5.73 17.78 -25.22
N VAL A 408 -6.67 17.15 -24.56
CA VAL A 408 -8.07 17.17 -24.95
C VAL A 408 -8.78 18.19 -24.06
N ASP A 409 -9.09 19.35 -24.64
CA ASP A 409 -9.98 20.37 -24.10
C ASP A 409 -11.39 19.78 -23.91
N ALA A 410 -11.87 19.80 -22.67
CA ALA A 410 -13.27 19.56 -22.38
C ALA A 410 -13.97 20.94 -22.21
N GLU A 411 -14.71 21.36 -23.22
CA GLU A 411 -15.68 22.46 -23.13
C GLU A 411 -16.83 22.03 -22.20
N PHE A 412 -17.05 22.82 -21.18
CA PHE A 412 -18.29 22.84 -20.42
C PHE A 412 -19.22 23.86 -21.07
N THR A 413 -20.38 23.43 -21.56
CA THR A 413 -21.53 24.29 -21.85
C THR A 413 -22.55 24.14 -20.73
N ASP A 414 -22.97 25.29 -20.18
CA ASP A 414 -24.09 25.68 -19.29
C ASP A 414 -24.89 24.61 -18.55
#